data_2dc4ae1b6040ae88b636aa0c057741b0
#
_entry.id   2dc4ae1b6040ae88b636aa0c057741b0
#
_cell.length_a   1.000
_cell.length_b   1.000
_cell.length_c   1.000
_cell.angle_alpha   90.00
_cell.angle_beta   90.00
_cell.angle_gamma   90.00
#
_symmetry.space_group_name_H-M   'P 1'
#
loop_
_entity.id
_entity.type
_entity.pdbx_description
1 polymer ?
#
loop_
_entity_poly.entity_id
_entity_poly.type
_entity_poly.pdbx_seq_one_letter_code
_entity_poly.pdbx_strand_id
1 'polypeptide(L)'
;MTEERATVRPVTLSRLVEVTHVCEEGTKSTDEVKAALDVSHRRARETILEAERISLLSERGNEEESVYATTDVGESFLESVRAEDWPQVSSILATHSPHYKAFIETLENDGQGDLDALLERLEVAQEFTPYSFNQTGIEVVGDWTERLGRVQRNAFSGSYYLKDRSEVPPNFHFVLLEAYDDFEQTAGVDLRQRYLSIPRLREEVCERLGCSREDFDDALLALCQQNVGKLELSGAPLDSAAKDAALGIKKMERSNEGGLVTTSQSTQQVMSGVELYDKQYYYLAVYDSDITFNTEAS
;
A
#
# COMPACT_ATOMS: atom_id res chain seq x y z
N MET A 1 5.96 -6.99 37.60
CA MET A 1 4.84 -6.91 36.66
C MET A 1 5.44 -6.28 35.40
N THR A 2 5.66 -7.05 34.38
CA THR A 2 6.00 -6.50 33.05
C THR A 2 4.77 -5.78 32.54
N GLU A 3 4.83 -4.46 32.39
CA GLU A 3 3.79 -3.70 31.71
C GLU A 3 3.59 -4.32 30.34
N GLU A 4 2.36 -4.68 30.03
CA GLU A 4 1.98 -5.22 28.72
C GLU A 4 2.16 -4.09 27.69
N ARG A 5 3.12 -4.25 26.79
CA ARG A 5 3.43 -3.23 25.78
C ARG A 5 2.25 -3.10 24.81
N ALA A 6 1.91 -1.88 24.45
CA ALA A 6 0.82 -1.61 23.50
C ALA A 6 1.14 -2.22 22.12
N THR A 7 0.16 -2.92 21.53
CA THR A 7 0.20 -3.47 20.18
C THR A 7 -0.90 -2.88 19.31
N VAL A 8 -0.72 -2.93 17.99
CA VAL A 8 -1.75 -2.53 17.02
C VAL A 8 -2.86 -3.58 16.98
N ARG A 9 -4.11 -3.13 17.07
CA ARG A 9 -5.27 -4.01 16.87
C ARG A 9 -5.59 -4.20 15.40
N PRO A 10 -6.19 -5.34 15.00
CA PRO A 10 -6.50 -5.64 13.61
C PRO A 10 -7.71 -4.83 13.11
N VAL A 11 -7.53 -3.52 13.00
CA VAL A 11 -8.52 -2.54 12.56
C VAL A 11 -8.08 -1.95 11.21
N THR A 12 -8.95 -2.01 10.20
CA THR A 12 -8.67 -1.42 8.89
C THR A 12 -8.77 0.10 8.92
N LEU A 13 -8.09 0.77 8.00
CA LEU A 13 -8.14 2.23 7.89
C LEU A 13 -9.58 2.75 7.67
N SER A 14 -10.37 2.05 6.84
CA SER A 14 -11.79 2.39 6.64
C SER A 14 -12.60 2.32 7.93
N ARG A 15 -12.34 1.35 8.80
CA ARG A 15 -13.03 1.24 10.10
C ARG A 15 -12.64 2.36 11.06
N LEU A 16 -11.40 2.86 11.00
CA LEU A 16 -11.01 4.06 11.75
C LEU A 16 -11.77 5.29 11.26
N VAL A 17 -11.90 5.46 9.95
CA VAL A 17 -12.70 6.55 9.36
C VAL A 17 -14.16 6.45 9.81
N GLU A 18 -14.78 5.27 9.68
CA GLU A 18 -16.18 5.04 10.01
C GLU A 18 -16.48 5.31 11.50
N VAL A 19 -15.66 4.80 12.41
CA VAL A 19 -15.90 5.00 13.86
C VAL A 19 -15.70 6.45 14.26
N THR A 20 -14.71 7.12 13.69
CA THR A 20 -14.46 8.55 13.96
C THR A 20 -15.64 9.39 13.46
N HIS A 21 -16.17 9.09 12.27
CA HIS A 21 -17.36 9.75 11.74
C HIS A 21 -18.62 9.50 12.58
N VAL A 22 -18.86 8.28 13.02
CA VAL A 22 -20.01 7.94 13.90
C VAL A 22 -19.98 8.76 15.20
N CYS A 23 -18.80 9.02 15.75
CA CYS A 23 -18.61 9.79 16.97
C CYS A 23 -18.51 11.31 16.75
N GLU A 24 -18.51 11.79 15.50
CA GLU A 24 -18.47 13.23 15.15
C GLU A 24 -19.77 13.97 15.56
N GLU A 25 -20.91 13.29 15.40
CA GLU A 25 -22.23 13.88 15.71
C GLU A 25 -22.57 13.90 17.22
N GLY A 26 -21.62 13.56 18.07
CA GLY A 26 -21.78 13.55 19.52
C GLY A 26 -21.25 12.28 20.18
N THR A 27 -21.38 12.18 21.50
CA THR A 27 -20.90 11.01 22.23
C THR A 27 -21.67 9.75 21.88
N LYS A 28 -20.96 8.63 21.71
CA LYS A 28 -21.53 7.32 21.39
C LYS A 28 -21.02 6.25 22.36
N SER A 29 -21.91 5.39 22.80
CA SER A 29 -21.55 4.18 23.55
C SER A 29 -21.03 3.08 22.59
N THR A 30 -20.38 2.06 23.14
CA THR A 30 -19.94 0.91 22.35
C THR A 30 -21.11 0.21 21.62
N ASP A 31 -22.30 0.15 22.22
CA ASP A 31 -23.48 -0.46 21.59
C ASP A 31 -24.04 0.39 20.45
N GLU A 32 -24.00 1.71 20.55
CA GLU A 32 -24.36 2.61 19.43
C GLU A 32 -23.37 2.49 18.27
N VAL A 33 -22.07 2.47 18.56
CA VAL A 33 -21.03 2.23 17.54
C VAL A 33 -21.21 0.85 16.88
N LYS A 34 -21.45 -0.19 17.67
CA LYS A 34 -21.76 -1.54 17.16
C LYS A 34 -22.94 -1.53 16.18
N ALA A 35 -24.01 -0.83 16.54
CA ALA A 35 -25.21 -0.73 15.68
C ALA A 35 -24.93 0.07 14.41
N ALA A 36 -24.21 1.20 14.51
CA ALA A 36 -23.87 2.05 13.37
C ALA A 36 -22.93 1.37 12.37
N LEU A 37 -21.95 0.59 12.85
CA LEU A 37 -20.98 -0.13 12.02
C LEU A 37 -21.43 -1.52 11.56
N ASP A 38 -22.58 -1.99 12.03
CA ASP A 38 -23.11 -3.35 11.81
C ASP A 38 -22.05 -4.44 12.08
N VAL A 39 -21.45 -4.40 13.26
CA VAL A 39 -20.41 -5.33 13.68
C VAL A 39 -20.74 -5.98 15.04
N SER A 40 -19.95 -6.96 15.46
CA SER A 40 -20.07 -7.52 16.81
C SER A 40 -19.60 -6.51 17.85
N HIS A 41 -20.09 -6.62 19.10
CA HIS A 41 -19.66 -5.79 20.22
C HIS A 41 -18.14 -5.82 20.44
N ARG A 42 -17.51 -6.99 20.28
CA ARG A 42 -16.06 -7.14 20.36
C ARG A 42 -15.35 -6.30 19.30
N ARG A 43 -15.82 -6.36 18.06
CA ARG A 43 -15.23 -5.59 16.94
C ARG A 43 -15.41 -4.09 17.13
N ALA A 44 -16.59 -3.63 17.57
CA ALA A 44 -16.85 -2.23 17.89
C ALA A 44 -15.86 -1.73 18.95
N ARG A 45 -15.69 -2.49 20.03
CA ARG A 45 -14.74 -2.16 21.10
C ARG A 45 -13.29 -2.15 20.61
N GLU A 46 -12.85 -3.13 19.83
CA GLU A 46 -11.50 -3.15 19.25
C GLU A 46 -11.25 -1.92 18.38
N THR A 47 -12.24 -1.52 17.55
CA THR A 47 -12.15 -0.33 16.70
C THR A 47 -12.08 0.96 17.50
N ILE A 48 -12.92 1.12 18.50
CA ILE A 48 -12.91 2.29 19.42
C ILE A 48 -11.55 2.41 20.11
N LEU A 49 -11.07 1.32 20.73
CA LEU A 49 -9.81 1.32 21.46
C LEU A 49 -8.60 1.59 20.56
N GLU A 50 -8.65 1.21 19.28
CA GLU A 50 -7.59 1.54 18.33
C GLU A 50 -7.66 3.01 17.92
N ALA A 51 -8.86 3.55 17.65
CA ALA A 51 -9.07 4.97 17.35
C ALA A 51 -8.69 5.88 18.54
N GLU A 52 -8.98 5.45 19.77
CA GLU A 52 -8.54 6.15 20.98
C GLU A 52 -7.02 6.13 21.13
N ARG A 53 -6.37 4.96 20.92
CA ARG A 53 -4.92 4.80 21.01
C ARG A 53 -4.17 5.77 20.08
N ILE A 54 -4.74 6.09 18.93
CA ILE A 54 -4.16 7.03 17.95
C ILE A 54 -4.82 8.43 18.03
N SER A 55 -5.49 8.73 19.13
CA SER A 55 -6.06 10.04 19.48
C SER A 55 -7.17 10.53 18.53
N LEU A 56 -7.80 9.67 17.73
CA LEU A 56 -8.97 10.05 16.92
C LEU A 56 -10.22 10.18 17.75
N LEU A 57 -10.35 9.37 18.80
CA LEU A 57 -11.43 9.41 19.77
C LEU A 57 -10.91 9.66 21.18
N SER A 58 -11.78 10.16 22.05
CA SER A 58 -11.54 10.23 23.50
C SER A 58 -12.72 9.67 24.25
N GLU A 59 -12.42 8.91 25.32
CA GLU A 59 -13.45 8.47 26.25
C GLU A 59 -13.98 9.68 27.05
N ARG A 60 -15.29 9.78 27.11
CA ARG A 60 -16.02 10.77 27.91
C ARG A 60 -17.13 10.02 28.64
N GLY A 61 -17.06 9.91 29.96
CA GLY A 61 -18.06 9.20 30.70
C GLY A 61 -17.68 9.03 32.15
N ASN A 62 -18.58 8.47 32.92
CA ASN A 62 -18.37 8.09 34.32
C ASN A 62 -18.04 6.59 34.36
N GLU A 63 -17.60 6.10 35.52
CA GLU A 63 -17.24 4.69 35.75
C GLU A 63 -18.36 3.67 35.38
N GLU A 64 -19.61 4.14 35.26
CA GLU A 64 -20.75 3.27 34.94
C GLU A 64 -21.09 3.17 33.46
N GLU A 65 -20.68 4.14 32.60
CA GLU A 65 -20.99 4.13 31.15
C GLU A 65 -19.91 4.89 30.37
N SER A 66 -19.08 4.13 29.66
CA SER A 66 -18.07 4.68 28.73
C SER A 66 -18.74 5.15 27.44
N VAL A 67 -18.60 6.42 27.11
CA VAL A 67 -19.02 7.01 25.85
C VAL A 67 -17.82 7.70 25.19
N TYR A 68 -17.80 7.72 23.88
CA TYR A 68 -16.66 8.18 23.06
C TYR A 68 -17.08 9.34 22.17
N ALA A 69 -16.19 10.31 22.01
CA ALA A 69 -16.39 11.46 21.12
C ALA A 69 -15.15 11.65 20.25
N THR A 70 -15.34 12.20 19.06
CA THR A 70 -14.26 12.63 18.19
C THR A 70 -13.45 13.75 18.84
N THR A 71 -12.14 13.73 18.67
CA THR A 71 -11.20 14.75 19.13
C THR A 71 -10.92 15.76 18.01
N ASP A 72 -10.21 16.86 18.31
CA ASP A 72 -9.73 17.80 17.29
C ASP A 72 -8.82 17.10 16.25
N VAL A 73 -8.06 16.08 16.67
CA VAL A 73 -7.25 15.23 15.78
C VAL A 73 -8.15 14.38 14.88
N GLY A 74 -9.22 13.80 15.44
CA GLY A 74 -10.20 13.04 14.70
C GLY A 74 -10.99 13.90 13.70
N GLU A 75 -11.32 15.14 14.06
CA GLU A 75 -11.94 16.10 13.13
C GLU A 75 -11.01 16.44 11.97
N SER A 76 -9.75 16.79 12.23
CA SER A 76 -8.74 17.04 11.21
C SER A 76 -8.49 15.82 10.30
N PHE A 77 -8.52 14.61 10.88
CA PHE A 77 -8.42 13.36 10.14
C PHE A 77 -9.60 13.19 9.16
N LEU A 78 -10.83 13.40 9.62
CA LEU A 78 -12.03 13.30 8.77
C LEU A 78 -12.07 14.37 7.68
N GLU A 79 -11.68 15.62 7.99
CA GLU A 79 -11.56 16.69 7.01
C GLU A 79 -10.57 16.31 5.90
N SER A 80 -9.40 15.80 6.27
CA SER A 80 -8.39 15.34 5.31
C SER A 80 -8.89 14.17 4.45
N VAL A 81 -9.62 13.22 5.04
CA VAL A 81 -10.24 12.11 4.29
C VAL A 81 -11.30 12.63 3.30
N ARG A 82 -12.14 13.59 3.70
CA ARG A 82 -13.15 14.20 2.83
C ARG A 82 -12.55 14.98 1.68
N ALA A 83 -11.39 15.61 1.91
CA ALA A 83 -10.62 16.33 0.90
C ALA A 83 -9.78 15.42 0.01
N GLU A 84 -9.72 14.11 0.30
CA GLU A 84 -8.82 13.14 -0.34
C GLU A 84 -7.33 13.51 -0.21
N ASP A 85 -7.00 14.26 0.85
CA ASP A 85 -5.61 14.63 1.19
C ASP A 85 -4.92 13.48 1.93
N TRP A 86 -4.58 12.43 1.18
CA TRP A 86 -3.93 11.24 1.73
C TRP A 86 -2.56 11.51 2.37
N PRO A 87 -1.73 12.44 1.86
CA PRO A 87 -0.52 12.87 2.54
C PRO A 87 -0.78 13.43 3.94
N GLN A 88 -1.82 14.25 4.10
CA GLN A 88 -2.19 14.82 5.41
C GLN A 88 -2.73 13.73 6.35
N VAL A 89 -3.55 12.80 5.85
CA VAL A 89 -4.00 11.62 6.62
C VAL A 89 -2.79 10.82 7.13
N SER A 90 -1.80 10.57 6.25
CA SER A 90 -0.55 9.88 6.61
C SER A 90 0.23 10.64 7.68
N SER A 91 0.33 11.96 7.59
CA SER A 91 1.00 12.82 8.56
C SER A 91 0.34 12.75 9.95
N ILE A 92 -0.99 12.77 10.00
CA ILE A 92 -1.75 12.62 11.27
C ILE A 92 -1.45 11.25 11.88
N LEU A 93 -1.51 10.17 11.09
CA LEU A 93 -1.20 8.82 11.59
C LEU A 93 0.26 8.71 12.06
N ALA A 94 1.22 9.29 11.36
CA ALA A 94 2.62 9.29 11.77
C ALA A 94 2.85 10.05 13.09
N THR A 95 2.07 11.10 13.34
CA THR A 95 2.15 11.87 14.57
C THR A 95 1.54 11.14 15.78
N HIS A 96 0.43 10.43 15.57
CA HIS A 96 -0.36 9.84 16.66
C HIS A 96 -0.24 8.32 16.79
N SER A 97 0.36 7.61 15.80
CA SER A 97 0.62 6.18 15.87
C SER A 97 2.12 5.89 15.84
N PRO A 98 2.75 5.59 16.99
CA PRO A 98 4.17 5.21 17.01
C PRO A 98 4.51 4.03 16.13
N HIS A 99 3.56 3.08 15.98
CA HIS A 99 3.76 1.92 15.11
C HIS A 99 3.78 2.31 13.62
N TYR A 100 2.87 3.20 13.21
CA TYR A 100 2.84 3.73 11.84
C TYR A 100 4.14 4.48 11.52
N LYS A 101 4.55 5.36 12.44
CA LYS A 101 5.80 6.12 12.32
C LYS A 101 7.01 5.20 12.20
N ALA A 102 7.16 4.25 13.14
CA ALA A 102 8.31 3.34 13.15
C ALA A 102 8.37 2.47 11.88
N PHE A 103 7.22 2.03 11.36
CA PHE A 103 7.17 1.27 10.11
C PHE A 103 7.70 2.09 8.91
N ILE A 104 7.28 3.35 8.78
CA ILE A 104 7.78 4.24 7.72
C ILE A 104 9.27 4.52 7.89
N GLU A 105 9.70 4.88 9.12
CA GLU A 105 11.11 5.17 9.42
C GLU A 105 12.02 3.95 9.15
N THR A 106 11.54 2.73 9.41
CA THR A 106 12.29 1.51 9.09
C THR A 106 12.49 1.37 7.58
N LEU A 107 11.47 1.63 6.77
CA LEU A 107 11.60 1.60 5.32
C LEU A 107 12.49 2.74 4.78
N GLU A 108 12.46 3.92 5.42
CA GLU A 108 13.30 5.08 5.05
C GLU A 108 14.79 4.81 5.34
N ASN A 109 15.10 4.17 6.46
CA ASN A 109 16.47 3.96 6.91
C ASN A 109 17.10 2.68 6.37
N ASP A 110 16.33 1.59 6.32
CA ASP A 110 16.84 0.24 6.06
C ASP A 110 16.39 -0.32 4.69
N GLY A 111 15.58 0.46 3.94
CA GLY A 111 15.06 0.08 2.62
C GLY A 111 13.92 -0.95 2.68
N GLN A 112 13.62 -1.52 1.51
CA GLN A 112 12.54 -2.49 1.34
C GLN A 112 12.74 -3.76 2.17
N GLY A 113 11.64 -4.46 2.44
CA GLY A 113 11.67 -5.73 3.13
C GLY A 113 10.33 -6.45 3.13
N ASP A 114 10.37 -7.77 3.16
CA ASP A 114 9.19 -8.57 3.42
C ASP A 114 8.76 -8.48 4.89
N LEU A 115 7.65 -9.12 5.20
CA LEU A 115 7.05 -9.05 6.54
C LEU A 115 8.00 -9.54 7.65
N ASP A 116 8.75 -10.62 7.39
CA ASP A 116 9.64 -11.23 8.36
C ASP A 116 10.88 -10.34 8.60
N ALA A 117 11.47 -9.81 7.53
CA ALA A 117 12.60 -8.88 7.63
C ALA A 117 12.22 -7.57 8.34
N LEU A 118 11.02 -7.04 8.07
CA LEU A 118 10.52 -5.85 8.76
C LEU A 118 10.23 -6.11 10.23
N LEU A 119 9.67 -7.29 10.56
CA LEU A 119 9.45 -7.67 11.95
C LEU A 119 10.77 -7.76 12.72
N GLU A 120 11.78 -8.41 12.14
CA GLU A 120 13.11 -8.52 12.77
C GLU A 120 13.72 -7.13 13.04
N ARG A 121 13.68 -6.22 12.06
CA ARG A 121 14.20 -4.85 12.22
C ARG A 121 13.46 -4.07 13.30
N LEU A 122 12.12 -4.15 13.30
CA LEU A 122 11.28 -3.47 14.28
C LEU A 122 11.39 -4.08 15.68
N GLU A 123 11.63 -5.38 15.81
CA GLU A 123 11.88 -6.05 17.10
C GLU A 123 13.18 -5.60 17.75
N VAL A 124 14.22 -5.35 16.98
CA VAL A 124 15.48 -4.78 17.49
C VAL A 124 15.24 -3.37 18.05
N ALA A 125 14.38 -2.58 17.40
CA ALA A 125 14.04 -1.24 17.87
C ALA A 125 13.16 -1.22 19.13
N GLN A 126 12.48 -2.33 19.47
CA GLN A 126 11.54 -2.41 20.60
C GLN A 126 12.19 -2.29 21.97
N GLU A 127 13.46 -2.64 22.14
CA GLU A 127 14.10 -2.69 23.47
C GLU A 127 13.96 -1.38 24.25
N PHE A 128 13.84 -0.26 23.53
CA PHE A 128 13.79 1.11 24.07
C PHE A 128 12.42 1.77 23.94
N THR A 129 11.37 1.04 23.55
CA THR A 129 10.04 1.61 23.29
C THR A 129 8.96 1.01 24.21
N PRO A 130 7.91 1.77 24.57
CA PRO A 130 6.79 1.26 25.38
C PRO A 130 5.77 0.45 24.55
N TYR A 131 6.02 0.19 23.30
CA TYR A 131 5.14 -0.55 22.39
C TYR A 131 5.89 -1.73 21.77
N SER A 132 5.12 -2.70 21.27
CA SER A 132 5.67 -3.91 20.64
C SER A 132 5.07 -4.13 19.27
N PHE A 133 5.86 -4.74 18.41
CA PHE A 133 5.44 -5.18 17.09
C PHE A 133 5.16 -6.68 17.10
N ASN A 134 4.21 -7.08 16.28
CA ASN A 134 3.97 -8.46 15.90
C ASN A 134 3.54 -8.49 14.43
N GLN A 135 3.54 -9.66 13.82
CA GLN A 135 3.21 -9.84 12.41
C GLN A 135 1.88 -9.18 12.03
N THR A 136 0.82 -9.40 12.82
CA THR A 136 -0.51 -8.80 12.58
C THR A 136 -0.45 -7.27 12.64
N GLY A 137 0.29 -6.70 13.59
CA GLY A 137 0.43 -5.25 13.71
C GLY A 137 1.14 -4.65 12.50
N ILE A 138 2.19 -5.31 12.00
CA ILE A 138 2.92 -4.86 10.79
C ILE A 138 2.02 -4.97 9.56
N GLU A 139 1.27 -6.07 9.39
CA GLU A 139 0.31 -6.21 8.29
C GLU A 139 -0.76 -5.11 8.29
N VAL A 140 -1.28 -4.76 9.47
CA VAL A 140 -2.28 -3.68 9.62
C VAL A 140 -1.70 -2.32 9.27
N VAL A 141 -0.53 -1.99 9.79
CA VAL A 141 0.14 -0.72 9.50
C VAL A 141 0.58 -0.66 8.04
N GLY A 142 1.10 -1.76 7.49
CA GLY A 142 1.42 -1.91 6.08
C GLY A 142 0.18 -1.69 5.18
N ASP A 143 -0.98 -2.25 5.57
CA ASP A 143 -2.25 -2.01 4.89
C ASP A 143 -2.65 -0.52 4.90
N TRP A 144 -2.48 0.18 6.03
CA TRP A 144 -2.79 1.61 6.11
C TRP A 144 -1.85 2.43 5.21
N THR A 145 -0.55 2.17 5.26
CA THR A 145 0.45 2.90 4.47
C THR A 145 0.31 2.67 2.97
N GLU A 146 -0.01 1.43 2.56
CA GLU A 146 -0.27 1.07 1.16
C GLU A 146 -1.52 1.78 0.62
N ARG A 147 -2.61 1.81 1.40
CA ARG A 147 -3.86 2.49 1.02
C ARG A 147 -3.70 4.00 0.89
N LEU A 148 -2.85 4.60 1.68
CA LEU A 148 -2.52 6.03 1.61
C LEU A 148 -1.48 6.36 0.54
N GLY A 149 -0.99 5.37 -0.19
CA GLY A 149 -0.04 5.56 -1.28
C GLY A 149 1.38 5.95 -0.85
N ARG A 150 1.73 5.82 0.45
CA ARG A 150 3.08 6.06 0.96
C ARG A 150 4.02 4.88 0.67
N VAL A 151 3.46 3.70 0.70
CA VAL A 151 4.16 2.43 0.52
C VAL A 151 3.45 1.65 -0.57
N GLN A 152 4.19 0.84 -1.28
CA GLN A 152 3.65 -0.16 -2.17
C GLN A 152 4.18 -1.53 -1.77
N ARG A 153 3.36 -2.56 -1.93
CA ARG A 153 3.77 -3.93 -1.66
C ARG A 153 3.89 -4.69 -2.97
N ASN A 154 5.06 -5.31 -3.20
CA ASN A 154 5.27 -6.17 -4.34
C ASN A 154 4.32 -7.38 -4.26
N ALA A 155 3.55 -7.58 -5.31
CA ALA A 155 2.48 -8.58 -5.33
C ALA A 155 2.99 -10.03 -5.41
N PHE A 156 4.25 -10.25 -5.77
CA PHE A 156 4.87 -11.57 -5.88
C PHE A 156 5.77 -11.89 -4.69
N SER A 157 6.68 -10.97 -4.33
CA SER A 157 7.60 -11.16 -3.20
C SER A 157 6.97 -10.88 -1.85
N GLY A 158 5.94 -10.02 -1.80
CA GLY A 158 5.35 -9.52 -0.56
C GLY A 158 6.16 -8.41 0.11
N SER A 159 7.23 -7.96 -0.50
CA SER A 159 8.13 -6.91 -0.01
C SER A 159 7.43 -5.55 0.00
N TYR A 160 7.57 -4.81 1.10
CA TYR A 160 7.12 -3.44 1.21
C TYR A 160 8.26 -2.49 0.83
N TYR A 161 7.94 -1.44 0.10
CA TYR A 161 8.88 -0.38 -0.28
C TYR A 161 8.20 0.98 -0.32
N LEU A 162 8.98 2.03 -0.07
CA LEU A 162 8.48 3.40 -0.15
C LEU A 162 8.21 3.79 -1.59
N LYS A 163 7.09 4.45 -1.79
CA LYS A 163 6.77 5.16 -3.03
C LYS A 163 7.10 6.64 -2.82
N ASP A 164 8.37 6.98 -2.89
CA ASP A 164 8.88 8.32 -2.59
C ASP A 164 9.12 9.18 -3.81
N ARG A 165 8.92 8.63 -5.02
CA ARG A 165 9.12 9.32 -6.29
C ARG A 165 7.79 9.58 -6.98
N SER A 166 7.65 10.79 -7.50
CA SER A 166 6.53 11.22 -8.34
C SER A 166 6.78 11.02 -9.83
N GLU A 167 8.01 10.64 -10.20
CA GLU A 167 8.41 10.43 -11.59
C GLU A 167 9.45 9.30 -11.65
N VAL A 168 9.44 8.59 -12.76
CA VAL A 168 10.41 7.53 -13.02
C VAL A 168 11.79 8.15 -13.27
N PRO A 169 12.84 7.65 -12.61
CA PRO A 169 14.17 8.21 -12.77
C PRO A 169 14.77 7.92 -14.18
N PRO A 170 15.71 8.75 -14.64
CA PRO A 170 16.31 8.62 -15.99
C PRO A 170 16.98 7.27 -16.25
N ASN A 171 17.35 6.53 -15.21
CA ASN A 171 17.96 5.20 -15.33
C ASN A 171 16.92 4.07 -15.43
N PHE A 172 15.64 4.36 -15.61
CA PHE A 172 14.56 3.38 -15.72
C PHE A 172 14.87 2.25 -16.70
N HIS A 173 15.32 2.59 -17.91
CA HIS A 173 15.62 1.62 -18.95
C HIS A 173 16.75 0.65 -18.54
N PHE A 174 17.74 1.08 -17.78
CA PHE A 174 18.80 0.19 -17.28
C PHE A 174 18.25 -0.79 -16.26
N VAL A 175 17.45 -0.31 -15.30
CA VAL A 175 16.84 -1.17 -14.27
C VAL A 175 15.84 -2.14 -14.88
N LEU A 176 15.08 -1.72 -15.91
CA LEU A 176 14.18 -2.59 -16.65
C LEU A 176 14.95 -3.71 -17.37
N LEU A 177 16.06 -3.38 -18.07
CA LEU A 177 16.89 -4.38 -18.74
C LEU A 177 17.54 -5.35 -17.76
N GLU A 178 18.05 -4.85 -16.63
CA GLU A 178 18.61 -5.68 -15.57
C GLU A 178 17.56 -6.67 -15.03
N ALA A 179 16.37 -6.19 -14.69
CA ALA A 179 15.26 -7.05 -14.24
C ALA A 179 14.84 -8.05 -15.34
N TYR A 180 14.85 -7.64 -16.59
CA TYR A 180 14.55 -8.51 -17.73
C TYR A 180 15.58 -9.64 -17.85
N ASP A 181 16.88 -9.33 -17.76
CA ASP A 181 17.98 -10.29 -17.82
C ASP A 181 17.94 -11.28 -16.63
N ASP A 182 17.65 -10.80 -15.42
CA ASP A 182 17.51 -11.63 -14.22
C ASP A 182 16.38 -12.67 -14.38
N PHE A 183 15.23 -12.27 -14.91
CA PHE A 183 14.12 -13.19 -15.19
C PHE A 183 14.43 -14.16 -16.32
N GLU A 184 15.14 -13.73 -17.39
CA GLU A 184 15.54 -14.60 -18.49
C GLU A 184 16.51 -15.69 -17.98
N GLN A 185 17.46 -15.34 -17.12
CA GLN A 185 18.43 -16.30 -16.56
C GLN A 185 17.76 -17.30 -15.59
N THR A 186 16.76 -16.86 -14.83
CA THR A 186 16.06 -17.71 -13.86
C THR A 186 15.14 -18.73 -14.53
N ALA A 187 14.65 -18.45 -15.75
CA ALA A 187 13.75 -19.33 -16.50
C ALA A 187 14.40 -20.65 -17.02
N GLY A 188 15.72 -20.81 -16.87
CA GLY A 188 16.46 -22.02 -17.22
C GLY A 188 16.94 -22.09 -18.68
N VAL A 189 18.01 -22.84 -18.89
CA VAL A 189 18.92 -22.82 -20.08
C VAL A 189 18.26 -23.18 -21.42
N ASP A 190 17.05 -23.76 -21.44
CA ASP A 190 16.50 -24.36 -22.67
C ASP A 190 15.37 -23.59 -23.37
N LEU A 191 14.84 -22.56 -22.74
CA LEU A 191 13.82 -21.71 -23.38
C LEU A 191 14.16 -20.24 -23.09
N ARG A 192 14.87 -19.59 -23.98
CA ARG A 192 14.92 -18.13 -24.04
C ARG A 192 13.49 -17.65 -24.25
N GLN A 193 12.79 -17.40 -23.15
CA GLN A 193 11.49 -16.74 -23.19
C GLN A 193 11.75 -15.28 -23.56
N ARG A 194 11.73 -14.98 -24.85
CA ARG A 194 11.85 -13.61 -25.34
C ARG A 194 10.73 -12.71 -24.86
N TYR A 195 9.63 -13.28 -24.35
CA TYR A 195 8.44 -12.57 -23.92
C TYR A 195 8.29 -12.72 -22.41
N LEU A 196 8.67 -11.68 -21.66
CA LEU A 196 8.50 -11.65 -20.20
C LEU A 196 7.22 -10.94 -19.79
N SER A 197 6.63 -11.41 -18.70
CA SER A 197 5.39 -10.86 -18.13
C SER A 197 5.60 -9.43 -17.65
N ILE A 198 4.88 -8.47 -18.25
CA ILE A 198 4.90 -7.06 -17.83
C ILE A 198 4.49 -6.90 -16.35
N PRO A 199 3.44 -7.56 -15.83
CA PRO A 199 3.14 -7.50 -14.39
C PRO A 199 4.31 -7.88 -13.49
N ARG A 200 5.06 -8.93 -13.81
CA ARG A 200 6.24 -9.33 -13.01
C ARG A 200 7.39 -8.31 -13.12
N LEU A 201 7.68 -7.84 -14.33
CA LEU A 201 8.67 -6.79 -14.55
C LEU A 201 8.28 -5.50 -13.82
N ARG A 202 7.00 -5.12 -13.87
CA ARG A 202 6.47 -3.95 -13.16
C ARG A 202 6.75 -4.03 -11.66
N GLU A 203 6.38 -5.13 -11.02
CA GLU A 203 6.58 -5.29 -9.58
C GLU A 203 8.05 -5.22 -9.19
N GLU A 204 8.91 -5.87 -9.95
CA GLU A 204 10.36 -5.89 -9.69
C GLU A 204 10.99 -4.51 -9.89
N VAL A 205 10.67 -3.84 -11.00
CA VAL A 205 11.25 -2.53 -11.33
C VAL A 205 10.71 -1.45 -10.39
N CYS A 206 9.41 -1.49 -10.05
CA CYS A 206 8.83 -0.56 -9.08
C CYS A 206 9.50 -0.69 -7.70
N GLU A 207 9.76 -1.92 -7.25
CA GLU A 207 10.46 -2.17 -5.98
C GLU A 207 11.90 -1.61 -6.00
N ARG A 208 12.65 -1.84 -7.09
CA ARG A 208 14.03 -1.33 -7.23
C ARG A 208 14.12 0.19 -7.33
N LEU A 209 13.12 0.83 -7.94
CA LEU A 209 13.12 2.27 -8.19
C LEU A 209 12.34 3.10 -7.17
N GLY A 210 11.49 2.49 -6.33
CA GLY A 210 10.58 3.19 -5.44
C GLY A 210 9.52 4.00 -6.19
N CYS A 211 9.09 3.55 -7.39
CA CYS A 211 8.08 4.23 -8.19
C CYS A 211 6.73 3.52 -8.14
N SER A 212 5.67 4.20 -8.61
CA SER A 212 4.35 3.60 -8.68
C SER A 212 4.20 2.66 -9.89
N ARG A 213 3.20 1.77 -9.84
CA ARG A 213 2.83 0.92 -10.99
C ARG A 213 2.40 1.75 -12.20
N GLU A 214 1.73 2.86 -11.95
CA GLU A 214 1.25 3.80 -12.97
C GLU A 214 2.43 4.49 -13.66
N ASP A 215 3.38 5.03 -12.87
CA ASP A 215 4.60 5.64 -13.42
C ASP A 215 5.42 4.63 -14.25
N PHE A 216 5.49 3.36 -13.82
CA PHE A 216 6.14 2.31 -14.59
C PHE A 216 5.44 2.08 -15.94
N ASP A 217 4.11 2.00 -15.94
CA ASP A 217 3.33 1.73 -17.16
C ASP A 217 3.53 2.86 -18.18
N ASP A 218 3.46 4.11 -17.74
CA ASP A 218 3.69 5.28 -18.58
C ASP A 218 5.13 5.30 -19.12
N ALA A 219 6.11 5.04 -18.27
CA ALA A 219 7.52 4.98 -18.67
C ALA A 219 7.80 3.84 -19.67
N LEU A 220 7.20 2.66 -19.46
CA LEU A 220 7.33 1.53 -20.38
C LEU A 220 6.75 1.85 -21.76
N LEU A 221 5.59 2.48 -21.80
CA LEU A 221 4.97 2.89 -23.07
C LEU A 221 5.83 3.93 -23.81
N ALA A 222 6.32 4.94 -23.10
CA ALA A 222 7.21 5.95 -23.65
C ALA A 222 8.52 5.31 -24.17
N LEU A 223 9.10 4.39 -23.40
CA LEU A 223 10.31 3.67 -23.80
C LEU A 223 10.10 2.85 -25.07
N CYS A 224 8.98 2.12 -25.18
CA CYS A 224 8.65 1.34 -26.38
C CYS A 224 8.45 2.22 -27.62
N GLN A 225 7.82 3.39 -27.44
CA GLN A 225 7.63 4.37 -28.53
C GLN A 225 8.96 4.97 -29.02
N GLN A 226 9.90 5.21 -28.12
CA GLN A 226 11.22 5.75 -28.43
C GLN A 226 12.15 4.71 -29.08
N ASN A 227 11.89 3.40 -28.88
CA ASN A 227 12.76 2.31 -29.30
C ASN A 227 12.04 1.30 -30.22
N VAL A 228 11.32 1.79 -31.21
CA VAL A 228 10.58 0.97 -32.18
C VAL A 228 11.52 -0.02 -32.89
N GLY A 229 11.15 -1.31 -32.90
CA GLY A 229 11.94 -2.39 -33.48
C GLY A 229 13.01 -2.99 -32.55
N LYS A 230 13.32 -2.34 -31.40
CA LYS A 230 14.20 -2.88 -30.37
C LYS A 230 13.41 -3.51 -29.22
N LEU A 231 12.24 -2.95 -28.93
CA LEU A 231 11.28 -3.44 -27.92
C LEU A 231 9.96 -3.77 -28.61
N GLU A 232 9.30 -4.83 -28.16
CA GLU A 232 7.99 -5.24 -28.64
C GLU A 232 7.04 -5.53 -27.48
N LEU A 233 5.86 -4.91 -27.51
CA LEU A 233 4.76 -5.25 -26.64
C LEU A 233 3.90 -6.32 -27.32
N SER A 234 3.64 -7.42 -26.63
CA SER A 234 2.89 -8.57 -27.18
C SER A 234 1.84 -9.08 -26.20
N GLY A 235 0.82 -9.72 -26.74
CA GLY A 235 0.05 -10.72 -26.06
C GLY A 235 -1.42 -10.51 -25.85
N ALA A 236 -2.06 -11.66 -25.69
CA ALA A 236 -3.40 -11.80 -25.16
C ALA A 236 -3.30 -12.15 -23.68
N PRO A 237 -4.33 -11.83 -22.85
CA PRO A 237 -4.36 -12.23 -21.46
C PRO A 237 -4.34 -13.75 -21.36
N LEU A 238 -3.43 -14.28 -20.57
CA LEU A 238 -3.48 -15.67 -20.18
C LEU A 238 -4.25 -15.73 -18.87
N ASP A 239 -5.40 -16.39 -18.87
CA ASP A 239 -6.21 -16.63 -17.65
C ASP A 239 -5.41 -17.27 -16.49
N SER A 240 -4.28 -17.91 -16.82
CA SER A 240 -3.37 -18.50 -15.85
C SER A 240 -2.54 -17.48 -15.10
N ALA A 241 -2.22 -16.33 -15.67
CA ALA A 241 -1.33 -15.32 -15.10
C ALA A 241 -1.94 -14.63 -13.88
N ALA A 242 -3.27 -14.44 -13.85
CA ALA A 242 -3.96 -13.84 -12.69
C ALA A 242 -3.84 -14.68 -11.40
N LYS A 243 -3.50 -15.97 -11.52
CA LYS A 243 -3.33 -16.87 -10.37
C LYS A 243 -1.94 -16.79 -9.74
N ASP A 244 -0.97 -16.19 -10.44
CA ASP A 244 0.41 -16.12 -9.98
C ASP A 244 0.64 -14.98 -8.99
N ALA A 245 -0.20 -13.94 -8.98
CA ALA A 245 -0.08 -12.86 -8.02
C ALA A 245 -0.63 -13.30 -6.66
N ALA A 246 0.22 -13.22 -5.64
CA ALA A 246 -0.17 -13.54 -4.26
C ALA A 246 -1.01 -12.45 -3.60
N LEU A 247 -0.88 -11.20 -4.06
CA LEU A 247 -1.48 -10.02 -3.45
C LEU A 247 -2.18 -9.15 -4.50
N GLY A 248 -3.22 -8.43 -4.06
CA GLY A 248 -3.92 -7.43 -4.87
C GLY A 248 -3.44 -6.01 -4.59
N ILE A 249 -3.85 -5.07 -5.43
CA ILE A 249 -3.64 -3.64 -5.21
C ILE A 249 -4.62 -3.15 -4.13
N LYS A 250 -4.11 -2.38 -3.17
CA LYS A 250 -4.91 -1.76 -2.11
C LYS A 250 -4.95 -0.26 -2.31
N LYS A 251 -6.17 0.30 -2.38
CA LYS A 251 -6.42 1.72 -2.55
C LYS A 251 -7.51 2.21 -1.61
N MET A 252 -7.49 3.49 -1.32
CA MET A 252 -8.63 4.20 -0.74
C MET A 252 -9.36 4.91 -1.88
N GLU A 253 -10.67 4.69 -1.96
CA GLU A 253 -11.54 5.31 -2.95
C GLU A 253 -12.79 5.86 -2.27
N ARG A 254 -13.28 6.98 -2.78
CA ARG A 254 -14.53 7.56 -2.32
C ARG A 254 -15.71 6.93 -3.07
N SER A 255 -16.77 6.53 -2.37
CA SER A 255 -17.94 5.98 -3.05
C SER A 255 -18.70 7.08 -3.80
N ASN A 256 -19.17 6.77 -5.01
CA ASN A 256 -19.96 7.68 -5.84
C ASN A 256 -21.31 8.07 -5.23
N GLU A 257 -21.76 7.40 -4.17
CA GLU A 257 -23.04 7.65 -3.49
C GLU A 257 -22.94 8.62 -2.31
N GLY A 258 -21.80 9.33 -2.17
CA GLY A 258 -21.57 10.28 -1.07
C GLY A 258 -21.29 9.62 0.27
N GLY A 259 -21.12 8.30 0.29
CA GLY A 259 -20.72 7.54 1.45
C GLY A 259 -19.23 7.71 1.78
N LEU A 260 -18.88 7.22 2.95
CA LEU A 260 -17.50 7.18 3.41
C LEU A 260 -16.60 6.34 2.50
N VAL A 261 -15.32 6.56 2.64
CA VAL A 261 -14.25 5.93 1.88
C VAL A 261 -14.42 4.42 1.82
N THR A 262 -14.45 3.88 0.61
CA THR A 262 -14.37 2.45 0.36
C THR A 262 -12.93 2.05 0.06
N THR A 263 -12.59 0.80 0.36
CA THR A 263 -11.28 0.26 0.00
C THR A 263 -11.44 -0.74 -1.13
N SER A 264 -10.64 -0.59 -2.19
CA SER A 264 -10.57 -1.57 -3.25
C SER A 264 -9.33 -2.45 -3.11
N GLN A 265 -9.47 -3.70 -3.46
CA GLN A 265 -8.37 -4.65 -3.57
C GLN A 265 -8.62 -5.54 -4.79
N SER A 266 -7.68 -5.59 -5.72
CA SER A 266 -7.85 -6.36 -6.95
C SER A 266 -6.54 -7.01 -7.39
N THR A 267 -6.50 -8.34 -7.35
CA THR A 267 -5.43 -9.12 -7.97
C THR A 267 -5.42 -8.96 -9.49
N GLN A 268 -6.59 -8.79 -10.09
CA GLN A 268 -6.72 -8.61 -11.53
C GLN A 268 -6.04 -7.32 -12.01
N GLN A 269 -6.08 -6.23 -11.23
CA GLN A 269 -5.39 -4.99 -11.58
C GLN A 269 -3.87 -5.15 -11.52
N VAL A 270 -3.33 -5.90 -10.55
CA VAL A 270 -1.90 -6.23 -10.50
C VAL A 270 -1.46 -6.99 -11.75
N MET A 271 -2.30 -7.93 -12.19
CA MET A 271 -2.02 -8.79 -13.34
C MET A 271 -2.42 -8.19 -14.67
N SER A 272 -2.94 -6.95 -14.69
CA SER A 272 -3.25 -6.26 -15.95
C SER A 272 -1.97 -5.91 -16.71
N GLY A 273 -2.03 -6.01 -18.03
CA GLY A 273 -0.97 -5.51 -18.89
C GLY A 273 -1.01 -3.98 -19.02
N VAL A 274 -0.11 -3.43 -19.80
CA VAL A 274 -0.16 -2.02 -20.21
C VAL A 274 -1.17 -1.82 -21.33
N GLU A 275 -1.86 -0.69 -21.31
CA GLU A 275 -2.88 -0.35 -22.31
C GLU A 275 -2.33 0.62 -23.35
N LEU A 276 -2.46 0.27 -24.64
CA LEU A 276 -2.08 1.12 -25.74
C LEU A 276 -3.09 0.93 -26.89
N TYR A 277 -3.70 2.03 -27.37
CA TYR A 277 -4.71 2.03 -28.45
C TYR A 277 -5.87 1.05 -28.18
N ASP A 278 -6.47 1.10 -27.00
CA ASP A 278 -7.58 0.24 -26.55
C ASP A 278 -7.26 -1.27 -26.54
N LYS A 279 -5.98 -1.61 -26.46
CA LYS A 279 -5.50 -3.00 -26.36
C LYS A 279 -4.59 -3.16 -25.17
N GLN A 280 -4.72 -4.30 -24.49
CA GLN A 280 -3.83 -4.66 -23.40
C GLN A 280 -2.69 -5.57 -23.89
N TYR A 281 -1.48 -5.24 -23.44
CA TYR A 281 -0.26 -5.98 -23.73
C TYR A 281 0.31 -6.53 -22.43
N TYR A 282 0.52 -7.85 -22.40
CA TYR A 282 0.91 -8.55 -21.17
C TYR A 282 2.38 -8.95 -21.16
N TYR A 283 3.06 -8.86 -22.29
CA TYR A 283 4.44 -9.31 -22.45
C TYR A 283 5.29 -8.24 -23.12
N LEU A 284 6.54 -8.17 -22.65
CA LEU A 284 7.61 -7.39 -23.25
C LEU A 284 8.64 -8.33 -23.84
N ALA A 285 9.09 -8.06 -25.06
CA ALA A 285 10.28 -8.66 -25.66
C ALA A 285 11.34 -7.61 -25.93
N VAL A 286 12.60 -7.94 -25.62
CA VAL A 286 13.77 -7.12 -25.89
C VAL A 286 14.58 -7.80 -26.99
N TYR A 287 14.75 -7.12 -28.13
CA TYR A 287 15.54 -7.60 -29.27
C TYR A 287 16.92 -6.97 -29.33
N ASP A 288 17.05 -5.76 -28.80
CA ASP A 288 18.30 -5.01 -28.74
C ASP A 288 18.35 -4.23 -27.43
N SER A 289 19.42 -4.38 -26.65
CA SER A 289 19.64 -3.70 -25.39
C SER A 289 20.21 -2.29 -25.53
N ASP A 290 20.62 -1.88 -26.73
CA ASP A 290 21.05 -0.51 -27.02
C ASP A 290 19.83 0.42 -27.18
N ILE A 291 19.16 0.69 -26.06
CA ILE A 291 17.94 1.51 -25.99
C ILE A 291 18.22 2.86 -25.33
N THR A 292 17.40 3.84 -25.67
CA THR A 292 17.47 5.18 -25.10
C THR A 292 16.17 5.55 -24.43
N PHE A 293 16.24 6.30 -23.34
CA PHE A 293 15.08 6.78 -22.62
C PHE A 293 15.23 8.28 -22.31
N ASN A 294 14.29 9.07 -22.83
CA ASN A 294 14.22 10.51 -22.57
C ASN A 294 12.93 10.81 -21.82
N THR A 295 13.03 11.36 -20.62
CA THR A 295 11.90 11.73 -19.76
C THR A 295 11.20 13.03 -20.19
N GLU A 296 11.80 13.83 -21.07
CA GLU A 296 11.25 15.14 -21.53
C GLU A 296 10.22 15.04 -22.67
N ALA A 297 9.82 13.84 -23.08
CA ALA A 297 8.96 13.62 -24.26
C ALA A 297 7.50 13.24 -23.91
N SER A 298 6.94 13.79 -22.82
CA SER A 298 5.52 13.62 -22.46
C SER A 298 4.74 14.90 -22.60
#